data_c1beddce93fc6bc846abf3e4b57e4b51
#
_entry.id   c1beddce93fc6bc846abf3e4b57e4b51
#
_cell.length_a   1.000
_cell.length_b   1.000
_cell.length_c   1.000
_cell.angle_alpha   90.00
_cell.angle_beta   90.00
_cell.angle_gamma   90.00
#
_symmetry.space_group_name_H-M   'P 1'
#
loop_
_entity.id
_entity.type
_entity.pdbx_description
1 polymer ?
#
loop_
_entity_poly.entity_id
_entity_poly.type
_entity_poly.pdbx_seq_one_letter_code
_entity_poly.pdbx_strand_id
1 'polypeptide(L)'
;MLTFDEMAHEYKLDGRALPSVTHICRYLSVDIDKSRPWLRDMAANRGTRVHAYCEIIDYDGPEGLRVEPDCIGYVQAYLAFRDYRIKGWLAVERPIASASLGVAGTPDRIGYVDNVMTIVDLKTTHKAAKDMLAAQLNGYRAILAAPDANYHAPEPIAQMLGLQLRKNGTYRVIQAPASSIFETLHTIEKERMLLNAK
;
A
#
# COMPACT_ATOMS: atom_id res chain seq x y z
N MET A 1 -12.41 17.75 4.19
CA MET A 1 -12.71 16.54 3.37
C MET A 1 -11.44 16.11 2.66
N LEU A 2 -11.13 14.80 2.63
CA LEU A 2 -9.98 14.26 1.89
C LEU A 2 -10.33 14.14 0.41
N THR A 3 -9.42 14.60 -0.46
CA THR A 3 -9.44 14.35 -1.90
C THR A 3 -8.12 13.71 -2.33
N PHE A 4 -8.18 12.83 -3.32
CA PHE A 4 -7.03 12.17 -3.91
C PHE A 4 -7.07 12.32 -5.43
N ASP A 5 -6.02 12.87 -6.01
CA ASP A 5 -5.80 12.94 -7.45
C ASP A 5 -4.88 11.77 -7.85
N GLU A 6 -5.45 10.78 -8.53
CA GLU A 6 -4.71 9.57 -8.95
C GLU A 6 -3.62 9.90 -9.98
N MET A 7 -3.87 10.85 -10.89
CA MET A 7 -2.91 11.19 -11.94
C MET A 7 -1.69 11.94 -11.40
N ALA A 8 -1.94 12.87 -10.47
CA ALA A 8 -0.88 13.62 -9.80
C ALA A 8 -0.32 12.88 -8.58
N HIS A 9 -0.99 11.82 -8.12
CA HIS A 9 -0.73 11.12 -6.87
C HIS A 9 -0.67 12.07 -5.66
N GLU A 10 -1.61 13.03 -5.63
CA GLU A 10 -1.65 14.12 -4.67
C GLU A 10 -2.84 13.98 -3.71
N TYR A 11 -2.57 14.05 -2.41
CA TYR A 11 -3.60 14.06 -1.36
C TYR A 11 -3.80 15.48 -0.85
N LYS A 12 -5.07 15.91 -0.72
CA LYS A 12 -5.43 17.17 -0.06
C LYS A 12 -6.48 16.91 1.00
N LEU A 13 -6.20 17.38 2.21
CA LEU A 13 -7.17 17.39 3.31
C LEU A 13 -7.59 18.84 3.57
N ASP A 14 -8.88 19.14 3.37
CA ASP A 14 -9.46 20.48 3.47
C ASP A 14 -8.69 21.53 2.65
N GLY A 15 -8.29 21.13 1.43
CA GLY A 15 -7.54 21.98 0.49
C GLY A 15 -6.03 22.04 0.74
N ARG A 16 -5.53 21.51 1.85
CA ARG A 16 -4.10 21.47 2.16
C ARG A 16 -3.47 20.19 1.62
N ALA A 17 -2.42 20.30 0.82
CA ALA A 17 -1.64 19.15 0.35
C ALA A 17 -0.94 18.44 1.51
N LEU A 18 -0.99 17.12 1.51
CA LEU A 18 -0.33 16.26 2.49
C LEU A 18 0.68 15.35 1.80
N PRO A 19 1.87 15.13 2.40
CA PRO A 19 2.79 14.10 1.93
C PRO A 19 2.14 12.72 2.10
N SER A 20 2.41 11.83 1.13
CA SER A 20 1.96 10.44 1.26
C SER A 20 2.92 9.61 2.10
N VAL A 21 2.39 8.54 2.72
CA VAL A 21 3.21 7.52 3.40
C VAL A 21 4.32 7.02 2.48
N THR A 22 3.99 6.70 1.22
CA THR A 22 4.98 6.22 0.23
C THR A 22 6.05 7.27 -0.08
N HIS A 23 5.67 8.56 -0.16
CA HIS A 23 6.63 9.65 -0.34
C HIS A 23 7.60 9.75 0.84
N ILE A 24 7.12 9.64 2.06
CA ILE A 24 7.96 9.64 3.28
C ILE A 24 8.91 8.44 3.27
N CYS A 25 8.43 7.25 2.89
CA CYS A 25 9.23 6.03 2.85
C CYS A 25 10.29 6.01 1.72
N ARG A 26 10.30 6.97 0.80
CA ARG A 26 11.27 7.02 -0.33
C ARG A 26 12.73 6.99 0.11
N TYR A 27 13.04 7.47 1.31
CA TYR A 27 14.40 7.43 1.86
C TYR A 27 14.94 6.00 2.07
N LEU A 28 14.04 5.00 2.11
CA LEU A 28 14.39 3.59 2.20
C LEU A 28 14.41 2.89 0.84
N SER A 29 14.16 3.62 -0.25
CA SER A 29 14.25 3.05 -1.58
C SER A 29 15.70 2.65 -1.86
N VAL A 30 15.93 1.35 -2.01
CA VAL A 30 17.22 0.80 -2.42
C VAL A 30 17.51 1.30 -3.84
N ASP A 31 18.76 1.67 -4.11
CA ASP A 31 19.20 2.01 -5.47
C ASP A 31 18.90 0.83 -6.40
N ILE A 32 17.81 0.99 -7.14
CA ILE A 32 17.43 0.02 -8.17
C ILE A 32 18.39 0.28 -9.33
N ASP A 33 18.93 -0.79 -9.89
CA ASP A 33 19.82 -0.76 -11.06
C ASP A 33 19.28 0.24 -12.11
N LYS A 34 19.94 1.38 -12.24
CA LYS A 34 19.57 2.45 -13.16
C LYS A 34 19.97 2.15 -14.61
N SER A 35 20.67 1.05 -14.86
CA SER A 35 21.17 0.68 -16.18
C SER A 35 20.06 0.29 -17.18
N ARG A 36 18.88 -0.07 -16.68
CA ARG A 36 17.75 -0.51 -17.52
C ARG A 36 16.42 0.11 -17.08
N PRO A 37 16.23 1.42 -17.24
CA PRO A 37 15.03 2.12 -16.79
C PRO A 37 13.74 1.56 -17.39
N TRP A 38 13.78 1.12 -18.65
CA TRP A 38 12.63 0.53 -19.33
C TRP A 38 12.11 -0.76 -18.69
N LEU A 39 12.98 -1.62 -18.13
CA LEU A 39 12.55 -2.82 -17.39
C LEU A 39 11.80 -2.45 -16.10
N ARG A 40 12.26 -1.38 -15.45
CA ARG A 40 11.60 -0.85 -14.25
C ARG A 40 10.21 -0.31 -14.60
N ASP A 41 10.10 0.45 -15.68
CA ASP A 41 8.84 1.05 -16.11
C ASP A 41 7.83 -0.03 -16.54
N MET A 42 8.28 -1.06 -17.24
CA MET A 42 7.45 -2.24 -17.54
C MET A 42 6.99 -2.96 -16.27
N ALA A 43 7.87 -3.11 -15.28
CA ALA A 43 7.52 -3.77 -14.02
C ALA A 43 6.53 -2.93 -13.19
N ALA A 44 6.71 -1.61 -13.14
CA ALA A 44 5.80 -0.68 -12.48
C ALA A 44 4.41 -0.70 -13.15
N ASN A 45 4.37 -0.58 -14.48
CA ASN A 45 3.11 -0.63 -15.25
C ASN A 45 2.37 -1.96 -15.04
N ARG A 46 3.08 -3.10 -15.08
CA ARG A 46 2.47 -4.40 -14.74
C ARG A 46 1.95 -4.42 -13.31
N GLY A 47 2.69 -3.85 -12.35
CA GLY A 47 2.25 -3.73 -10.97
C GLY A 47 0.92 -3.01 -10.86
N THR A 48 0.78 -1.85 -11.47
CA THR A 48 -0.46 -1.07 -11.50
C THR A 48 -1.63 -1.88 -12.08
N ARG A 49 -1.42 -2.57 -13.21
CA ARG A 49 -2.47 -3.42 -13.81
C ARG A 49 -2.87 -4.59 -12.91
N VAL A 50 -1.91 -5.23 -12.23
CA VAL A 50 -2.21 -6.31 -11.28
C VAL A 50 -3.03 -5.79 -10.09
N HIS A 51 -2.72 -4.62 -9.53
CA HIS A 51 -3.51 -4.00 -8.47
C HIS A 51 -4.94 -3.73 -8.94
N ALA A 52 -5.12 -3.17 -10.14
CA ALA A 52 -6.44 -2.92 -10.72
C ALA A 52 -7.24 -4.23 -10.93
N TYR A 53 -6.61 -5.30 -11.41
CA TYR A 53 -7.28 -6.61 -11.51
C TYR A 53 -7.68 -7.16 -10.15
N CYS A 54 -6.82 -7.04 -9.14
CA CYS A 54 -7.13 -7.47 -7.77
C CYS A 54 -8.29 -6.65 -7.18
N GLU A 55 -8.35 -5.35 -7.46
CA GLU A 55 -9.43 -4.48 -7.04
C GLU A 55 -10.77 -4.86 -7.68
N ILE A 56 -10.81 -5.09 -9.00
CA ILE A 56 -12.02 -5.58 -9.70
C ILE A 56 -12.49 -6.92 -9.09
N ILE A 57 -11.56 -7.84 -8.82
CA ILE A 57 -11.89 -9.13 -8.19
C ILE A 57 -12.53 -8.95 -6.82
N ASP A 58 -12.08 -7.96 -6.05
CA ASP A 58 -12.62 -7.73 -4.71
C ASP A 58 -14.01 -7.10 -4.71
N TYR A 59 -14.33 -6.27 -5.70
CA TYR A 59 -15.64 -5.64 -5.82
C TYR A 59 -16.64 -6.47 -6.61
N ASP A 60 -16.22 -7.04 -7.74
CA ASP A 60 -17.14 -7.64 -8.73
C ASP A 60 -16.97 -9.16 -8.85
N GLY A 61 -15.91 -9.73 -8.27
CA GLY A 61 -15.53 -11.13 -8.47
C GLY A 61 -14.65 -11.35 -9.71
N PRO A 62 -14.14 -12.59 -9.90
CA PRO A 62 -13.26 -12.92 -11.03
C PRO A 62 -14.00 -13.26 -12.31
N GLU A 63 -15.34 -13.39 -12.29
CA GLU A 63 -16.14 -13.90 -13.40
C GLU A 63 -16.13 -12.95 -14.59
N GLY A 64 -15.69 -13.45 -15.75
CA GLY A 64 -15.63 -12.66 -16.98
C GLY A 64 -14.45 -11.70 -17.09
N LEU A 65 -13.61 -11.60 -16.06
CA LEU A 65 -12.42 -10.74 -16.07
C LEU A 65 -11.39 -11.24 -17.10
N ARG A 66 -11.06 -10.38 -18.06
CA ARG A 66 -10.01 -10.65 -19.04
C ARG A 66 -8.68 -10.08 -18.52
N VAL A 67 -7.79 -10.97 -18.12
CA VAL A 67 -6.47 -10.63 -17.61
C VAL A 67 -5.42 -10.74 -18.71
N GLU A 68 -4.59 -9.74 -18.87
CA GLU A 68 -3.49 -9.74 -19.83
C GLU A 68 -2.47 -10.85 -19.52
N PRO A 69 -1.85 -11.47 -20.54
CA PRO A 69 -1.02 -12.68 -20.39
C PRO A 69 0.13 -12.55 -19.37
N ASP A 70 0.75 -11.36 -19.29
CA ASP A 70 1.86 -11.10 -18.36
C ASP A 70 1.41 -10.86 -16.91
N CYS A 71 0.10 -10.69 -16.68
CA CYS A 71 -0.52 -10.50 -15.36
C CYS A 71 -1.19 -11.77 -14.81
N ILE A 72 -1.51 -12.76 -15.65
CA ILE A 72 -2.30 -13.95 -15.26
C ILE A 72 -1.76 -14.63 -14.00
N GLY A 73 -0.46 -14.95 -13.94
CA GLY A 73 0.10 -15.65 -12.79
C GLY A 73 0.02 -14.85 -11.49
N TYR A 74 0.12 -13.52 -11.55
CA TYR A 74 -0.02 -12.67 -10.37
C TYR A 74 -1.47 -12.65 -9.87
N VAL A 75 -2.44 -12.57 -10.77
CA VAL A 75 -3.88 -12.63 -10.45
C VAL A 75 -4.24 -14.00 -9.87
N GLN A 76 -3.75 -15.08 -10.43
CA GLN A 76 -3.92 -16.43 -9.87
C GLN A 76 -3.35 -16.55 -8.45
N ALA A 77 -2.16 -15.96 -8.21
CA ALA A 77 -1.56 -15.91 -6.88
C ALA A 77 -2.44 -15.14 -5.88
N TYR A 78 -3.05 -14.04 -6.33
CA TYR A 78 -3.98 -13.25 -5.50
C TYR A 78 -5.24 -14.05 -5.17
N LEU A 79 -5.89 -14.67 -6.15
CA LEU A 79 -7.07 -15.51 -5.96
C LEU A 79 -6.79 -16.65 -4.96
N ALA A 80 -5.65 -17.33 -5.11
CA ALA A 80 -5.26 -18.38 -4.18
C ALA A 80 -5.10 -17.87 -2.74
N PHE A 81 -4.56 -16.67 -2.53
CA PHE A 81 -4.48 -16.06 -1.20
C PHE A 81 -5.86 -15.69 -0.67
N ARG A 82 -6.68 -15.01 -1.51
CA ARG A 82 -8.01 -14.52 -1.15
C ARG A 82 -8.94 -15.66 -0.74
N ASP A 83 -9.05 -16.70 -1.55
CA ASP A 83 -10.02 -17.78 -1.35
C ASP A 83 -9.75 -18.60 -0.08
N TYR A 84 -8.48 -18.71 0.31
CA TYR A 84 -8.12 -19.53 1.48
C TYR A 84 -8.03 -18.73 2.77
N ARG A 85 -7.77 -17.40 2.73
CA ARG A 85 -7.39 -16.64 3.93
C ARG A 85 -8.29 -15.44 4.22
N ILE A 86 -9.08 -14.99 3.23
CA ILE A 86 -9.87 -13.76 3.36
C ILE A 86 -11.35 -14.10 3.48
N LYS A 87 -12.00 -13.50 4.48
CA LYS A 87 -13.47 -13.56 4.60
C LYS A 87 -14.15 -12.35 3.96
N GLY A 88 -13.44 -11.27 3.78
CA GLY A 88 -13.89 -10.03 3.16
C GLY A 88 -12.96 -8.88 3.49
N TRP A 89 -12.85 -7.92 2.58
CA TRP A 89 -12.14 -6.67 2.80
C TRP A 89 -13.11 -5.62 3.36
N LEU A 90 -12.65 -4.81 4.30
CA LEU A 90 -13.37 -3.65 4.85
C LEU A 90 -13.06 -2.38 4.06
N ALA A 91 -11.87 -2.32 3.49
CA ALA A 91 -11.45 -1.27 2.58
C ALA A 91 -10.47 -1.81 1.54
N VAL A 92 -10.65 -1.36 0.30
CA VAL A 92 -9.85 -1.68 -0.88
C VAL A 92 -9.44 -0.35 -1.49
N GLU A 93 -8.14 -0.12 -1.71
CA GLU A 93 -7.57 1.10 -2.31
C GLU A 93 -8.21 2.39 -1.73
N ARG A 94 -8.45 2.40 -0.42
CA ARG A 94 -9.15 3.51 0.23
C ARG A 94 -8.18 4.58 0.71
N PRO A 95 -8.29 5.83 0.25
CA PRO A 95 -7.49 6.93 0.77
C PRO A 95 -7.80 7.23 2.25
N ILE A 96 -6.74 7.29 3.05
CA ILE A 96 -6.78 7.62 4.47
C ILE A 96 -5.86 8.80 4.78
N ALA A 97 -6.22 9.61 5.76
CA ALA A 97 -5.42 10.75 6.20
C ALA A 97 -5.68 11.08 7.66
N SER A 98 -4.70 11.74 8.28
CA SER A 98 -4.83 12.39 9.59
C SER A 98 -4.26 13.80 9.52
N ALA A 99 -5.04 14.78 9.95
CA ALA A 99 -4.62 16.18 10.01
C ALA A 99 -3.56 16.40 11.08
N SER A 100 -3.71 15.76 12.25
CA SER A 100 -2.75 15.87 13.36
C SER A 100 -1.40 15.27 13.04
N LEU A 101 -1.37 14.15 12.32
CA LEU A 101 -0.14 13.60 11.78
C LEU A 101 0.37 14.42 10.57
N GLY A 102 -0.51 15.03 9.79
CA GLY A 102 -0.16 15.76 8.57
C GLY A 102 0.31 14.83 7.45
N VAL A 103 -0.30 13.67 7.31
CA VAL A 103 0.07 12.64 6.33
C VAL A 103 -1.16 11.92 5.81
N ALA A 104 -1.07 11.44 4.56
CA ALA A 104 -2.10 10.66 3.91
C ALA A 104 -1.51 9.41 3.21
N GLY A 105 -2.36 8.53 2.72
CA GLY A 105 -1.94 7.39 1.91
C GLY A 105 -3.11 6.50 1.54
N THR A 106 -2.85 5.53 0.68
CA THR A 106 -3.83 4.53 0.23
C THR A 106 -3.28 3.14 0.52
N PRO A 107 -3.71 2.48 1.60
CA PRO A 107 -3.41 1.06 1.80
C PRO A 107 -4.16 0.21 0.78
N ASP A 108 -3.51 -0.79 0.22
CA ASP A 108 -4.13 -1.64 -0.81
C ASP A 108 -5.36 -2.35 -0.24
N ARG A 109 -5.23 -2.96 0.94
CA ARG A 109 -6.34 -3.71 1.58
C ARG A 109 -6.32 -3.56 3.09
N ILE A 110 -7.52 -3.41 3.67
CA ILE A 110 -7.74 -3.51 5.12
C ILE A 110 -8.88 -4.51 5.33
N GLY A 111 -8.69 -5.49 6.20
CA GLY A 111 -9.72 -6.48 6.51
C GLY A 111 -9.21 -7.62 7.36
N TYR A 112 -9.95 -8.72 7.37
CA TYR A 112 -9.61 -9.88 8.18
C TYR A 112 -8.86 -10.93 7.35
N VAL A 113 -7.59 -11.16 7.71
CA VAL A 113 -6.77 -12.28 7.21
C VAL A 113 -6.68 -13.31 8.33
N ASP A 114 -7.14 -14.53 8.09
CA ASP A 114 -7.21 -15.61 9.11
C ASP A 114 -7.90 -15.16 10.41
N ASN A 115 -8.95 -14.34 10.30
CA ASN A 115 -9.69 -13.70 11.40
C ASN A 115 -8.90 -12.64 12.21
N VAL A 116 -7.78 -12.16 11.72
CA VAL A 116 -6.99 -11.09 12.36
C VAL A 116 -7.13 -9.80 11.57
N MET A 117 -7.42 -8.67 12.25
CA MET A 117 -7.48 -7.35 11.63
C MET A 117 -6.11 -6.97 11.05
N THR A 118 -6.04 -6.84 9.75
CA THR A 118 -4.79 -6.78 8.98
C THR A 118 -4.81 -5.67 7.95
N ILE A 119 -3.67 -4.99 7.77
CA ILE A 119 -3.36 -4.22 6.55
C ILE A 119 -2.53 -5.12 5.65
N VAL A 120 -2.91 -5.20 4.37
CA VAL A 120 -2.16 -5.93 3.35
C VAL A 120 -1.71 -4.98 2.26
N ASP A 121 -0.46 -5.10 1.85
CA ASP A 121 0.14 -4.37 0.73
C ASP A 121 0.60 -5.39 -0.33
N LEU A 122 0.13 -5.22 -1.56
CA LEU A 122 0.39 -6.12 -2.68
C LEU A 122 1.73 -5.77 -3.34
N LYS A 123 2.55 -6.76 -3.61
CA LYS A 123 3.84 -6.58 -4.28
C LYS A 123 4.00 -7.56 -5.44
N THR A 124 4.31 -7.03 -6.62
CA THR A 124 4.61 -7.84 -7.82
C THR A 124 6.11 -7.91 -8.11
N THR A 125 6.92 -7.25 -7.29
CA THR A 125 8.38 -7.21 -7.43
C THR A 125 9.02 -8.48 -6.89
N HIS A 126 10.11 -8.95 -7.54
CA HIS A 126 10.83 -10.16 -7.12
C HIS A 126 11.52 -9.98 -5.75
N LYS A 127 12.04 -8.79 -5.47
CA LYS A 127 12.64 -8.43 -4.17
C LYS A 127 11.75 -7.38 -3.50
N ALA A 128 11.06 -7.76 -2.43
CA ALA A 128 10.40 -6.79 -1.57
C ALA A 128 11.46 -6.17 -0.64
N ALA A 129 11.59 -4.85 -0.67
CA ALA A 129 12.40 -4.11 0.29
C ALA A 129 11.67 -4.15 1.64
N LYS A 130 12.12 -5.02 2.54
CA LYS A 130 11.43 -5.32 3.80
C LYS A 130 11.28 -4.08 4.70
N ASP A 131 12.32 -3.25 4.77
CA ASP A 131 12.31 -2.05 5.61
C ASP A 131 11.35 -0.99 5.06
N MET A 132 11.29 -0.83 3.73
CA MET A 132 10.34 0.07 3.08
C MET A 132 8.91 -0.43 3.28
N LEU A 133 8.66 -1.72 3.12
CA LEU A 133 7.36 -2.34 3.38
C LEU A 133 6.93 -2.16 4.84
N ALA A 134 7.84 -2.42 5.79
CA ALA A 134 7.56 -2.23 7.21
C ALA A 134 7.25 -0.76 7.53
N ALA A 135 8.04 0.19 7.03
CA ALA A 135 7.78 1.61 7.21
C ALA A 135 6.43 2.03 6.61
N GLN A 136 6.12 1.60 5.40
CA GLN A 136 4.86 1.91 4.71
C GLN A 136 3.65 1.42 5.51
N LEU A 137 3.66 0.15 5.92
CA LEU A 137 2.55 -0.44 6.67
C LEU A 137 2.41 0.16 8.08
N ASN A 138 3.52 0.49 8.76
CA ASN A 138 3.47 1.22 10.03
C ASN A 138 2.91 2.65 9.85
N GLY A 139 3.21 3.32 8.74
CA GLY A 139 2.62 4.62 8.40
C GLY A 139 1.10 4.55 8.25
N TYR A 140 0.59 3.57 7.53
CA TYR A 140 -0.86 3.36 7.42
C TYR A 140 -1.49 3.02 8.78
N ARG A 141 -0.85 2.16 9.57
CA ARG A 141 -1.32 1.83 10.93
C ARG A 141 -1.38 3.08 11.82
N ALA A 142 -0.38 3.95 11.74
CA ALA A 142 -0.35 5.20 12.51
C ALA A 142 -1.53 6.13 12.13
N ILE A 143 -1.82 6.28 10.83
CA ILE A 143 -2.98 7.06 10.36
C ILE A 143 -4.28 6.46 10.92
N LEU A 144 -4.49 5.15 10.79
CA LEU A 144 -5.71 4.47 11.23
C LEU A 144 -5.91 4.53 12.76
N ALA A 145 -4.83 4.65 13.52
CA ALA A 145 -4.87 4.80 14.98
C ALA A 145 -5.05 6.25 15.44
N ALA A 146 -4.88 7.24 14.55
CA ALA A 146 -5.02 8.65 14.89
C ALA A 146 -6.50 9.01 15.18
N PRO A 147 -6.81 9.78 16.25
CA PRO A 147 -8.18 10.10 16.61
C PRO A 147 -8.92 10.91 15.56
N ASP A 148 -8.21 11.63 14.71
CA ASP A 148 -8.74 12.48 13.64
C ASP A 148 -8.62 11.84 12.24
N ALA A 149 -8.39 10.53 12.17
CA ALA A 149 -8.36 9.82 10.90
C ALA A 149 -9.73 9.90 10.20
N ASN A 150 -9.72 10.10 8.89
CA ASN A 150 -10.95 10.12 8.09
C ASN A 150 -11.59 8.73 7.91
N TYR A 151 -10.90 7.68 8.34
CA TYR A 151 -11.37 6.29 8.37
C TYR A 151 -10.79 5.56 9.57
N HIS A 152 -11.63 4.82 10.27
CA HIS A 152 -11.24 3.95 11.38
C HIS A 152 -11.62 2.51 11.05
N ALA A 153 -10.69 1.60 11.26
CA ALA A 153 -11.02 0.18 11.27
C ALA A 153 -11.85 -0.15 12.52
N PRO A 154 -12.76 -1.14 12.48
CA PRO A 154 -13.60 -1.48 13.63
C PRO A 154 -12.79 -1.99 14.84
N GLU A 155 -11.59 -2.45 14.62
CA GLU A 155 -10.64 -2.93 15.63
C GLU A 155 -9.23 -2.40 15.31
N PRO A 156 -8.34 -2.33 16.32
CA PRO A 156 -6.94 -1.99 16.09
C PRO A 156 -6.27 -2.96 15.11
N ILE A 157 -5.42 -2.43 14.25
CA ILE A 157 -4.63 -3.25 13.33
C ILE A 157 -3.64 -4.11 14.12
N ALA A 158 -3.87 -5.41 14.13
CA ALA A 158 -3.07 -6.39 14.85
C ALA A 158 -1.99 -7.04 13.96
N GLN A 159 -2.15 -7.01 12.64
CA GLN A 159 -1.23 -7.62 11.69
C GLN A 159 -0.97 -6.71 10.49
N MET A 160 0.25 -6.76 9.97
CA MET A 160 0.70 -6.02 8.79
C MET A 160 1.42 -6.98 7.85
N LEU A 161 0.92 -7.13 6.63
CA LEU A 161 1.41 -8.11 5.67
C LEU A 161 1.77 -7.46 4.32
N GLY A 162 2.94 -7.82 3.79
CA GLY A 162 3.22 -7.72 2.38
C GLY A 162 2.81 -9.02 1.68
N LEU A 163 1.99 -8.93 0.68
CA LEU A 163 1.62 -10.06 -0.16
C LEU A 163 2.40 -10.01 -1.47
N GLN A 164 3.48 -10.78 -1.54
CA GLN A 164 4.28 -10.89 -2.75
C GLN A 164 3.63 -11.88 -3.71
N LEU A 165 3.03 -11.35 -4.76
CA LEU A 165 2.47 -12.13 -5.87
C LEU A 165 3.57 -12.50 -6.87
N ARG A 166 3.52 -13.69 -7.46
CA ARG A 166 4.54 -14.20 -8.38
C ARG A 166 3.93 -14.59 -9.71
N LYS A 167 4.74 -14.44 -10.77
CA LYS A 167 4.35 -14.77 -12.14
C LYS A 167 3.93 -16.25 -12.34
N ASN A 168 4.41 -17.14 -11.48
CA ASN A 168 4.10 -18.58 -11.55
C ASN A 168 2.81 -18.99 -10.81
N GLY A 169 1.97 -18.05 -10.43
CA GLY A 169 0.70 -18.34 -9.73
C GLY A 169 0.84 -18.59 -8.23
N THR A 170 2.04 -18.43 -7.66
CA THR A 170 2.27 -18.59 -6.21
C THR A 170 2.40 -17.25 -5.52
N TYR A 171 2.14 -17.22 -4.21
CA TYR A 171 2.39 -16.05 -3.40
C TYR A 171 3.33 -16.33 -2.22
N ARG A 172 3.83 -15.27 -1.63
CA ARG A 172 4.56 -15.30 -0.37
C ARG A 172 4.03 -14.21 0.55
N VAL A 173 3.71 -14.58 1.78
CA VAL A 173 3.37 -13.62 2.84
C VAL A 173 4.65 -13.17 3.54
N ILE A 174 4.79 -11.86 3.69
CA ILE A 174 5.90 -11.20 4.39
C ILE A 174 5.29 -10.44 5.55
N GLN A 175 5.52 -10.91 6.76
CA GLN A 175 5.06 -10.21 7.95
C GLN A 175 5.96 -8.98 8.20
N ALA A 176 5.35 -7.80 8.30
CA ALA A 176 6.04 -6.59 8.68
C ALA A 176 5.94 -6.41 10.21
N PRO A 177 7.09 -6.21 10.89
CA PRO A 177 7.06 -5.96 12.33
C PRO A 177 6.54 -4.56 12.63
N ALA A 178 6.02 -4.36 13.83
CA ALA A 178 5.84 -3.04 14.39
C ALA A 178 7.22 -2.38 14.57
N SER A 179 7.37 -1.17 14.07
CA SER A 179 8.64 -0.43 14.14
C SER A 179 8.38 1.06 14.12
N SER A 180 9.33 1.84 14.64
CA SER A 180 9.31 3.32 14.64
C SER A 180 10.01 3.94 13.41
N ILE A 181 10.34 3.14 12.41
CA ILE A 181 11.02 3.65 11.20
C ILE A 181 10.19 4.73 10.52
N PHE A 182 8.88 4.52 10.39
CA PHE A 182 7.99 5.50 9.77
C PHE A 182 7.99 6.83 10.54
N GLU A 183 7.84 6.79 11.86
CA GLU A 183 7.83 7.98 12.74
C GLU A 183 9.12 8.77 12.60
N THR A 184 10.27 8.10 12.55
CA THR A 184 11.57 8.73 12.33
C THR A 184 11.64 9.44 10.98
N LEU A 185 11.27 8.75 9.90
CA LEU A 185 11.25 9.32 8.54
C LEU A 185 10.26 10.49 8.43
N HIS A 186 9.11 10.37 9.08
CA HIS A 186 8.09 11.40 9.10
C HIS A 186 8.57 12.67 9.82
N THR A 187 9.31 12.52 10.93
CA THR A 187 9.93 13.65 11.62
C THR A 187 10.94 14.35 10.72
N ILE A 188 11.82 13.60 10.06
CA ILE A 188 12.78 14.16 9.10
C ILE A 188 12.07 14.94 7.98
N GLU A 189 10.98 14.39 7.42
CA GLU A 189 10.22 15.05 6.35
C GLU A 189 9.58 16.35 6.85
N LYS A 190 9.00 16.35 8.06
CA LYS A 190 8.44 17.57 8.67
C LYS A 190 9.49 18.66 8.83
N GLU A 191 10.65 18.34 9.34
CA GLU A 191 11.76 19.30 9.51
C GLU A 191 12.21 19.85 8.15
N ARG A 192 12.35 18.97 7.12
CA ARG A 192 12.70 19.39 5.77
C ARG A 192 11.67 20.36 5.18
N MET A 193 10.39 20.10 5.37
CA MET A 193 9.32 20.99 4.88
C MET A 193 9.38 22.36 5.57
N LEU A 194 9.67 22.41 6.87
CA LEU A 194 9.81 23.69 7.61
C LEU A 194 11.03 24.49 7.16
N LEU A 195 12.12 23.85 6.81
CA LEU A 195 13.33 24.52 6.28
C LEU A 195 13.10 25.11 4.89
N ASN A 196 12.33 24.43 4.04
CA ASN A 196 12.03 24.89 2.68
C ASN A 196 10.92 25.95 2.61
N ALA A 197 10.20 26.20 3.70
CA ALA A 197 9.15 27.21 3.78
C ALA A 197 9.69 28.60 4.26
N LYS A 198 10.97 28.69 4.59
CA LYS A 198 11.69 29.94 4.93
C LYS A 198 12.41 30.52 3.71
#